data_4fe7145b12253e5418b6e4d40cc4ea79
#
_entry.id   4fe7145b12253e5418b6e4d40cc4ea79
#
_cell.length_a   1.000
_cell.length_b   1.000
_cell.length_c   1.000
_cell.angle_alpha   90.00
_cell.angle_beta   90.00
_cell.angle_gamma   90.00
#
_symmetry.space_group_name_H-M   'P 1'
#
loop_
_entity.id
_entity.type
_entity.pdbx_description
1 polymer ?
#
loop_
_entity_poly.entity_id
_entity_poly.type
_entity_poly.pdbx_seq_one_letter_code
_entity_poly.pdbx_strand_id
1 'polypeptide(L)'
;VSGIEVAGSRVLITGASSGIGAASARLLARRGATVGLVGRRAEKLAAVLDDCRSAAPDSRMWVCDLGDLDAAARLALEAWDALGYVDVLVNNAAIPKVRAIDGVTMGDVEQAMTVNFFSPVAMTLAVLPRMRQRGVGIVVNVASLGGRLGIAHEAAYCASKFALSGWSEAMAIDLHDSPIEVRLIQPGPIDTDIWSRPGEERAVYDGPKEPPEVVAEGVVAAIEGDRFEHYLPDLKAFVDAKQADIDSYLAGVAAMINTGS
;
A
#
# COMPACT_ATOMS: atom_id res chain seq x y z
N VAL A 1 -3.19 -9.47 23.32
CA VAL A 1 -2.36 -8.27 22.99
C VAL A 1 -2.34 -8.21 21.49
N SER A 2 -3.02 -7.25 20.89
CA SER A 2 -3.00 -7.00 19.45
C SER A 2 -1.88 -5.99 19.14
N GLY A 3 -1.34 -6.07 17.89
CA GLY A 3 -0.21 -5.25 17.45
C GLY A 3 1.15 -5.85 17.79
N ILE A 4 2.16 -5.33 17.10
CA ILE A 4 3.58 -5.68 17.29
C ILE A 4 4.33 -4.40 17.63
N GLU A 5 5.21 -4.45 18.63
CA GLU A 5 6.13 -3.35 18.89
C GLU A 5 7.07 -3.15 17.69
N VAL A 6 7.16 -1.93 17.18
CA VAL A 6 8.00 -1.63 16.02
C VAL A 6 9.48 -1.85 16.35
N ALA A 7 9.92 -1.47 17.55
CA ALA A 7 11.30 -1.69 17.95
C ALA A 7 11.65 -3.19 18.00
N GLY A 8 12.71 -3.57 17.30
CA GLY A 8 13.17 -4.96 17.16
C GLY A 8 12.38 -5.81 16.15
N SER A 9 11.32 -5.30 15.55
CA SER A 9 10.56 -6.00 14.51
C SER A 9 11.32 -6.05 13.17
N ARG A 10 10.92 -6.97 12.29
CA ARG A 10 11.43 -7.12 10.92
C ARG A 10 10.29 -6.86 9.94
N VAL A 11 10.42 -5.78 9.17
CA VAL A 11 9.36 -5.25 8.32
C VAL A 11 9.79 -5.32 6.85
N LEU A 12 9.05 -6.06 6.03
CA LEU A 12 9.24 -6.10 4.57
C LEU A 12 8.29 -5.11 3.90
N ILE A 13 8.84 -4.17 3.12
CA ILE A 13 8.07 -3.04 2.54
C ILE A 13 8.20 -3.04 1.03
N THR A 14 7.10 -3.12 0.31
CA THR A 14 7.07 -2.98 -1.14
C THR A 14 6.86 -1.53 -1.58
N GLY A 15 7.41 -1.17 -2.75
CA GLY A 15 7.35 0.21 -3.24
C GLY A 15 8.21 1.19 -2.44
N ALA A 16 9.27 0.69 -1.78
CA ALA A 16 10.07 1.44 -0.83
C ALA A 16 11.05 2.46 -1.47
N SER A 17 11.07 2.59 -2.80
CA SER A 17 12.02 3.48 -3.49
C SER A 17 11.58 4.96 -3.53
N SER A 18 10.37 5.32 -3.12
CA SER A 18 9.86 6.71 -3.04
C SER A 18 8.56 6.82 -2.26
N GLY A 19 8.09 8.04 -2.06
CA GLY A 19 6.76 8.36 -1.50
C GLY A 19 6.51 7.68 -0.16
N ILE A 20 5.31 7.15 0.02
CA ILE A 20 4.84 6.51 1.26
C ILE A 20 5.78 5.38 1.70
N GLY A 21 6.20 4.51 0.77
CA GLY A 21 7.07 3.37 1.11
C GLY A 21 8.44 3.79 1.62
N ALA A 22 9.05 4.81 1.02
CA ALA A 22 10.34 5.34 1.47
C ALA A 22 10.22 6.07 2.82
N ALA A 23 9.17 6.87 3.01
CA ALA A 23 8.91 7.55 4.27
C ALA A 23 8.66 6.55 5.41
N SER A 24 7.84 5.52 5.15
CA SER A 24 7.59 4.43 6.11
C SER A 24 8.86 3.67 6.47
N ALA A 25 9.69 3.33 5.47
CA ALA A 25 10.94 2.62 5.70
C ALA A 25 11.89 3.39 6.63
N ARG A 26 12.10 4.69 6.33
CA ARG A 26 12.93 5.55 7.16
C ARG A 26 12.38 5.71 8.58
N LEU A 27 11.08 5.88 8.72
CA LEU A 27 10.44 6.04 10.03
C LEU A 27 10.57 4.77 10.85
N LEU A 28 10.24 3.60 10.28
CA LEU A 28 10.33 2.31 10.94
C LEU A 28 11.77 1.99 11.36
N ALA A 29 12.77 2.26 10.50
CA ALA A 29 14.19 2.11 10.87
C ALA A 29 14.57 3.01 12.06
N ARG A 30 14.17 4.28 12.06
CA ARG A 30 14.39 5.20 13.21
C ARG A 30 13.69 4.74 14.47
N ARG A 31 12.58 3.99 14.38
CA ARG A 31 11.87 3.38 15.51
C ARG A 31 12.46 2.05 15.95
N GLY A 32 13.59 1.62 15.35
CA GLY A 32 14.32 0.42 15.73
C GLY A 32 13.90 -0.87 15.01
N ALA A 33 13.11 -0.80 13.95
CA ALA A 33 12.83 -1.95 13.11
C ALA A 33 13.97 -2.23 12.13
N THR A 34 14.27 -3.51 11.86
CA THR A 34 15.05 -3.92 10.69
C THR A 34 14.15 -3.94 9.47
N VAL A 35 14.47 -3.18 8.40
CA VAL A 35 13.62 -3.06 7.24
C VAL A 35 14.18 -3.78 6.01
N GLY A 36 13.31 -4.51 5.32
CA GLY A 36 13.55 -5.07 4.00
C GLY A 36 12.84 -4.23 2.94
N LEU A 37 13.59 -3.65 2.01
CA LEU A 37 13.10 -2.72 1.01
C LEU A 37 12.93 -3.40 -0.34
N VAL A 38 11.74 -3.33 -0.95
CA VAL A 38 11.47 -3.89 -2.27
C VAL A 38 11.04 -2.81 -3.23
N GLY A 39 11.63 -2.77 -4.42
CA GLY A 39 11.27 -1.82 -5.47
C GLY A 39 12.03 -2.06 -6.77
N ARG A 40 11.63 -1.40 -7.86
CA ARG A 40 12.24 -1.57 -9.18
C ARG A 40 13.46 -0.67 -9.45
N ARG A 41 13.50 0.49 -8.78
CA ARG A 41 14.51 1.54 -9.04
C ARG A 41 15.70 1.34 -8.11
N ALA A 42 16.71 0.60 -8.56
CA ALA A 42 17.86 0.21 -7.76
C ALA A 42 18.55 1.38 -7.04
N GLU A 43 18.86 2.46 -7.78
CA GLU A 43 19.57 3.63 -7.23
C GLU A 43 18.75 4.35 -6.14
N LYS A 44 17.43 4.59 -6.41
CA LYS A 44 16.55 5.21 -5.41
C LYS A 44 16.38 4.31 -4.19
N LEU A 45 16.30 2.99 -4.39
CA LEU A 45 16.16 2.02 -3.31
C LEU A 45 17.42 1.97 -2.45
N ALA A 46 18.62 2.03 -3.06
CA ALA A 46 19.89 2.08 -2.36
C ALA A 46 20.01 3.34 -1.49
N ALA A 47 19.62 4.51 -2.00
CA ALA A 47 19.61 5.74 -1.22
C ALA A 47 18.71 5.66 0.01
N VAL A 48 17.52 5.06 -0.12
CA VAL A 48 16.63 4.83 1.04
C VAL A 48 17.24 3.84 2.03
N LEU A 49 17.91 2.79 1.52
CA LEU A 49 18.58 1.81 2.37
C LEU A 49 19.72 2.44 3.18
N ASP A 50 20.52 3.32 2.57
CA ASP A 50 21.62 4.01 3.24
C ASP A 50 21.08 4.88 4.40
N ASP A 51 19.96 5.60 4.17
CA ASP A 51 19.27 6.34 5.21
C ASP A 51 18.81 5.42 6.37
N CYS A 52 18.21 4.27 6.03
CA CYS A 52 17.71 3.32 7.02
C CYS A 52 18.84 2.68 7.84
N ARG A 53 19.97 2.33 7.20
CA ARG A 53 21.09 1.66 7.84
C ARG A 53 21.78 2.51 8.91
N SER A 54 21.65 3.82 8.88
CA SER A 54 22.14 4.68 9.95
C SER A 54 21.53 4.39 11.32
N ALA A 55 20.28 3.89 11.34
CA ALA A 55 19.55 3.52 12.56
C ALA A 55 19.34 1.99 12.67
N ALA A 56 19.28 1.26 11.57
CA ALA A 56 19.02 -0.18 11.49
C ALA A 56 20.01 -0.84 10.53
N PRO A 57 21.26 -1.15 10.96
CA PRO A 57 22.37 -1.59 10.10
C PRO A 57 22.09 -2.88 9.30
N ASP A 58 21.24 -3.77 9.86
CA ASP A 58 20.90 -5.06 9.26
C ASP A 58 19.82 -4.96 8.17
N SER A 59 19.35 -3.74 7.86
CA SER A 59 18.38 -3.52 6.79
C SER A 59 18.93 -3.91 5.42
N ARG A 60 18.04 -4.43 4.55
CA ARG A 60 18.40 -4.98 3.24
C ARG A 60 17.46 -4.47 2.15
N MET A 61 17.84 -4.66 0.89
CA MET A 61 16.98 -4.36 -0.25
C MET A 61 16.99 -5.46 -1.30
N TRP A 62 15.90 -5.51 -2.07
CA TRP A 62 15.72 -6.39 -3.22
C TRP A 62 15.14 -5.61 -4.39
N VAL A 63 15.79 -5.70 -5.54
CA VAL A 63 15.28 -5.12 -6.80
C VAL A 63 14.36 -6.14 -7.46
N CYS A 64 13.08 -5.80 -7.60
CA CYS A 64 12.09 -6.70 -8.19
C CYS A 64 11.01 -5.90 -8.93
N ASP A 65 10.61 -6.41 -10.10
CA ASP A 65 9.36 -5.98 -10.73
C ASP A 65 8.20 -6.81 -10.19
N LEU A 66 7.34 -6.16 -9.43
CA LEU A 66 6.16 -6.80 -8.84
C LEU A 66 5.05 -7.10 -9.88
N GLY A 67 5.25 -6.76 -11.16
CA GLY A 67 4.45 -7.25 -12.26
C GLY A 67 4.72 -8.73 -12.61
N ASP A 68 5.87 -9.27 -12.21
CA ASP A 68 6.16 -10.71 -12.21
C ASP A 68 5.75 -11.32 -10.86
N LEU A 69 4.58 -11.97 -10.84
CA LEU A 69 3.98 -12.51 -9.61
C LEU A 69 4.80 -13.65 -9.02
N ASP A 70 5.42 -14.48 -9.86
CA ASP A 70 6.28 -15.57 -9.39
C ASP A 70 7.57 -15.02 -8.79
N ALA A 71 8.16 -13.98 -9.38
CA ALA A 71 9.30 -13.28 -8.81
C ALA A 71 8.94 -12.62 -7.47
N ALA A 72 7.78 -11.98 -7.37
CA ALA A 72 7.29 -11.37 -6.14
C ALA A 72 7.13 -12.39 -5.00
N ALA A 73 6.51 -13.53 -5.27
CA ALA A 73 6.35 -14.61 -4.30
C ALA A 73 7.69 -15.22 -3.86
N ARG A 74 8.60 -15.51 -4.81
CA ARG A 74 9.94 -16.00 -4.50
C ARG A 74 10.74 -15.01 -3.66
N LEU A 75 10.70 -13.72 -4.02
CA LEU A 75 11.38 -12.67 -3.28
C LEU A 75 10.88 -12.56 -1.84
N ALA A 76 9.57 -12.68 -1.61
CA ALA A 76 9.01 -12.64 -0.25
C ALA A 76 9.61 -13.72 0.65
N LEU A 77 9.82 -14.92 0.11
CA LEU A 77 10.49 -16.03 0.82
C LEU A 77 12.00 -15.82 0.98
N GLU A 78 12.67 -15.31 -0.05
CA GLU A 78 14.09 -14.93 0.03
C GLU A 78 14.34 -13.86 1.09
N ALA A 79 13.49 -12.82 1.11
CA ALA A 79 13.55 -11.77 2.11
C ALA A 79 13.30 -12.31 3.53
N TRP A 80 12.34 -13.22 3.68
CA TRP A 80 12.10 -13.92 4.94
C TRP A 80 13.37 -14.63 5.44
N ASP A 81 14.00 -15.41 4.58
CA ASP A 81 15.20 -16.18 4.95
C ASP A 81 16.39 -15.26 5.25
N ALA A 82 16.59 -14.21 4.44
CA ALA A 82 17.69 -13.26 4.60
C ALA A 82 17.55 -12.34 5.82
N LEU A 83 16.31 -12.03 6.23
CA LEU A 83 16.01 -11.29 7.47
C LEU A 83 15.91 -12.23 8.67
N GLY A 84 15.85 -13.56 8.45
CA GLY A 84 15.60 -14.58 9.47
C GLY A 84 14.12 -14.83 9.73
N TYR A 85 13.29 -13.82 9.63
CA TYR A 85 11.82 -13.87 9.64
C TYR A 85 11.25 -12.51 9.20
N VAL A 86 9.94 -12.41 9.02
CA VAL A 86 9.21 -11.18 8.75
C VAL A 86 8.04 -11.09 9.73
N ASP A 87 8.06 -10.09 10.60
CA ASP A 87 6.95 -9.80 11.52
C ASP A 87 5.82 -9.09 10.80
N VAL A 88 6.19 -8.16 9.90
CA VAL A 88 5.23 -7.30 9.21
C VAL A 88 5.54 -7.27 7.70
N LEU A 89 4.54 -7.60 6.89
CA LEU A 89 4.57 -7.37 5.44
C LEU A 89 3.75 -6.12 5.13
N VAL A 90 4.38 -5.06 4.59
CA VAL A 90 3.72 -3.84 4.11
C VAL A 90 3.60 -3.87 2.59
N ASN A 91 2.45 -4.20 2.08
CA ASN A 91 2.09 -4.16 0.68
C ASN A 91 1.71 -2.72 0.29
N ASN A 92 2.71 -1.91 -0.08
CA ASN A 92 2.53 -0.50 -0.42
C ASN A 92 2.75 -0.21 -1.91
N ALA A 93 3.47 -1.04 -2.64
CA ALA A 93 3.72 -0.81 -4.06
C ALA A 93 2.43 -0.62 -4.86
N ALA A 94 2.39 0.42 -5.70
CA ALA A 94 1.26 0.68 -6.58
C ALA A 94 1.70 1.41 -7.85
N ILE A 95 0.87 1.31 -8.88
CA ILE A 95 0.92 2.13 -10.07
C ILE A 95 -0.39 2.89 -10.23
N PRO A 96 -0.37 4.14 -10.65
CA PRO A 96 -1.58 4.84 -11.07
C PRO A 96 -2.05 4.29 -12.42
N LYS A 97 -3.31 4.55 -12.74
CA LYS A 97 -3.86 4.44 -14.10
C LYS A 97 -4.88 5.56 -14.26
N VAL A 98 -4.40 6.67 -14.80
CA VAL A 98 -5.21 7.86 -15.05
C VAL A 98 -5.54 7.93 -16.53
N ARG A 99 -6.79 7.64 -16.87
CA ARG A 99 -7.35 7.64 -18.23
C ARG A 99 -8.83 7.99 -18.16
N ALA A 100 -9.30 8.88 -19.02
CA ALA A 100 -10.72 8.99 -19.30
C ALA A 100 -11.28 7.64 -19.78
N ILE A 101 -12.52 7.32 -19.45
CA ILE A 101 -13.08 5.97 -19.70
C ILE A 101 -12.97 5.53 -21.15
N ASP A 102 -13.09 6.46 -22.10
CA ASP A 102 -12.96 6.18 -23.54
C ASP A 102 -11.53 5.82 -23.96
N GLY A 103 -10.53 6.15 -23.14
CA GLY A 103 -9.12 5.83 -23.37
C GLY A 103 -8.60 4.62 -22.59
N VAL A 104 -9.41 4.03 -21.71
CA VAL A 104 -9.01 2.85 -20.91
C VAL A 104 -8.92 1.62 -21.80
N THR A 105 -7.81 0.89 -21.69
CA THR A 105 -7.61 -0.40 -22.35
C THR A 105 -7.65 -1.57 -21.36
N MET A 106 -7.91 -2.79 -21.86
CA MET A 106 -7.77 -3.99 -21.01
C MET A 106 -6.36 -4.13 -20.44
N GLY A 107 -5.33 -3.76 -21.20
CA GLY A 107 -3.95 -3.76 -20.70
C GLY A 107 -3.73 -2.82 -19.53
N ASP A 108 -4.43 -1.67 -19.45
CA ASP A 108 -4.38 -0.76 -18.28
C ASP A 108 -5.02 -1.43 -17.06
N VAL A 109 -6.16 -2.10 -17.25
CA VAL A 109 -6.84 -2.83 -16.17
C VAL A 109 -5.98 -3.98 -15.66
N GLU A 110 -5.47 -4.82 -16.57
CA GLU A 110 -4.60 -5.96 -16.24
C GLU A 110 -3.34 -5.52 -15.49
N GLN A 111 -2.68 -4.46 -15.95
CA GLN A 111 -1.49 -3.93 -15.31
C GLN A 111 -1.77 -3.38 -13.90
N ALA A 112 -2.87 -2.61 -13.74
CA ALA A 112 -3.30 -2.10 -12.44
C ALA A 112 -3.62 -3.27 -11.48
N MET A 113 -4.39 -4.25 -11.93
CA MET A 113 -4.74 -5.43 -11.13
C MET A 113 -3.50 -6.24 -10.76
N THR A 114 -2.57 -6.45 -11.69
CA THR A 114 -1.35 -7.23 -11.44
C THR A 114 -0.50 -6.61 -10.35
N VAL A 115 -0.20 -5.32 -10.45
CA VAL A 115 0.71 -4.66 -9.51
C VAL A 115 0.02 -4.29 -8.19
N ASN A 116 -1.21 -3.76 -8.26
CA ASN A 116 -1.87 -3.19 -7.08
C ASN A 116 -2.67 -4.22 -6.28
N PHE A 117 -2.99 -5.39 -6.86
CA PHE A 117 -3.79 -6.43 -6.21
C PHE A 117 -3.11 -7.81 -6.24
N PHE A 118 -2.83 -8.39 -7.40
CA PHE A 118 -2.29 -9.75 -7.45
C PHE A 118 -0.91 -9.89 -6.81
N SER A 119 -0.04 -8.89 -6.95
CA SER A 119 1.28 -8.90 -6.32
C SER A 119 1.20 -8.88 -4.78
N PRO A 120 0.44 -7.98 -4.12
CA PRO A 120 0.16 -8.08 -2.69
C PRO A 120 -0.38 -9.44 -2.24
N VAL A 121 -1.31 -10.02 -3.01
CA VAL A 121 -1.85 -11.36 -2.73
C VAL A 121 -0.76 -12.43 -2.82
N ALA A 122 0.04 -12.44 -3.90
CA ALA A 122 1.11 -13.42 -4.10
C ALA A 122 2.15 -13.37 -2.96
N MET A 123 2.60 -12.17 -2.58
CA MET A 123 3.55 -11.99 -1.48
C MET A 123 2.95 -12.42 -0.13
N THR A 124 1.69 -12.06 0.12
CA THR A 124 0.98 -12.43 1.35
C THR A 124 0.85 -13.95 1.46
N LEU A 125 0.36 -14.62 0.40
CA LEU A 125 0.20 -16.09 0.39
C LEU A 125 1.53 -16.81 0.54
N ALA A 126 2.64 -16.25 0.05
CA ALA A 126 3.97 -16.82 0.21
C ALA A 126 4.44 -16.79 1.68
N VAL A 127 4.25 -15.70 2.42
CA VAL A 127 4.74 -15.56 3.80
C VAL A 127 3.76 -16.07 4.87
N LEU A 128 2.46 -16.09 4.58
CA LEU A 128 1.40 -16.44 5.54
C LEU A 128 1.61 -17.79 6.24
N PRO A 129 2.00 -18.90 5.54
CA PRO A 129 2.27 -20.18 6.20
C PRO A 129 3.40 -20.08 7.24
N ARG A 130 4.44 -19.31 6.93
CA ARG A 130 5.59 -19.11 7.83
C ARG A 130 5.24 -18.24 9.03
N MET A 131 4.42 -17.19 8.83
CA MET A 131 3.87 -16.38 9.92
C MET A 131 3.00 -17.24 10.84
N ARG A 132 2.11 -18.08 10.28
CA ARG A 132 1.29 -19.01 11.08
C ARG A 132 2.14 -19.97 11.89
N GLN A 133 3.17 -20.58 11.29
CA GLN A 133 4.08 -21.49 12.00
C GLN A 133 4.81 -20.78 13.14
N ARG A 134 5.13 -19.50 12.96
CA ARG A 134 5.80 -18.69 13.97
C ARG A 134 4.86 -18.18 15.07
N GLY A 135 3.56 -18.19 14.81
CA GLY A 135 2.52 -17.75 15.76
C GLY A 135 2.40 -16.23 15.91
N VAL A 136 2.94 -15.46 14.96
CA VAL A 136 2.84 -13.99 14.95
C VAL A 136 3.05 -13.44 13.53
N GLY A 137 2.33 -12.40 13.16
CA GLY A 137 2.53 -11.67 11.92
C GLY A 137 1.46 -10.61 11.69
N ILE A 138 1.82 -9.54 11.00
CA ILE A 138 0.88 -8.52 10.54
C ILE A 138 1.05 -8.32 9.03
N VAL A 139 -0.06 -8.29 8.29
CA VAL A 139 -0.11 -7.87 6.89
C VAL A 139 -0.76 -6.50 6.83
N VAL A 140 0.00 -5.49 6.43
CA VAL A 140 -0.48 -4.11 6.21
C VAL A 140 -0.67 -3.90 4.71
N ASN A 141 -1.90 -3.73 4.27
CA ASN A 141 -2.22 -3.41 2.88
C ASN A 141 -2.47 -1.91 2.73
N VAL A 142 -1.64 -1.23 1.93
CA VAL A 142 -1.82 0.19 1.60
C VAL A 142 -2.67 0.27 0.33
N ALA A 143 -3.99 0.46 0.52
CA ALA A 143 -4.92 0.62 -0.57
C ALA A 143 -4.95 2.09 -1.08
N SER A 144 -6.05 2.77 -0.92
CA SER A 144 -6.27 4.18 -1.26
C SER A 144 -7.70 4.56 -0.88
N LEU A 145 -7.99 5.83 -0.70
CA LEU A 145 -9.37 6.32 -0.71
C LEU A 145 -10.12 5.87 -1.99
N GLY A 146 -9.40 5.72 -3.12
CA GLY A 146 -9.88 5.09 -4.34
C GLY A 146 -10.22 3.59 -4.22
N GLY A 147 -9.97 2.96 -3.07
CA GLY A 147 -10.48 1.62 -2.70
C GLY A 147 -11.84 1.65 -2.02
N ARG A 148 -12.40 2.84 -1.79
CA ARG A 148 -13.73 3.07 -1.20
C ARG A 148 -14.58 4.02 -2.04
N LEU A 149 -13.96 4.90 -2.81
CA LEU A 149 -14.60 5.90 -3.67
C LEU A 149 -14.22 5.65 -5.13
N GLY A 150 -15.17 5.82 -6.06
CA GLY A 150 -14.85 5.98 -7.48
C GLY A 150 -14.24 7.37 -7.70
N ILE A 151 -13.10 7.42 -8.39
CA ILE A 151 -12.40 8.64 -8.74
C ILE A 151 -12.45 8.79 -10.26
N ALA A 152 -12.76 10.00 -10.73
CA ALA A 152 -12.82 10.27 -12.15
C ALA A 152 -11.47 10.02 -12.84
N HIS A 153 -11.52 9.44 -14.03
CA HIS A 153 -10.37 9.04 -14.84
C HIS A 153 -9.45 7.98 -14.20
N GLU A 154 -9.87 7.37 -13.08
CA GLU A 154 -9.08 6.36 -12.38
C GLU A 154 -9.78 5.00 -12.26
N ALA A 155 -10.64 4.64 -13.24
CA ALA A 155 -11.46 3.43 -13.16
C ALA A 155 -10.64 2.14 -12.93
N ALA A 156 -9.55 1.92 -13.67
CA ALA A 156 -8.69 0.76 -13.53
C ALA A 156 -7.93 0.76 -12.18
N TYR A 157 -7.47 1.93 -11.75
CA TYR A 157 -6.83 2.09 -10.43
C TYR A 157 -7.81 1.81 -9.30
N CYS A 158 -8.98 2.46 -9.31
CA CYS A 158 -10.02 2.24 -8.31
C CYS A 158 -10.41 0.76 -8.24
N ALA A 159 -10.66 0.11 -9.37
CA ALA A 159 -11.00 -1.32 -9.39
C ALA A 159 -9.96 -2.17 -8.64
N SER A 160 -8.65 -1.91 -8.88
CA SER A 160 -7.57 -2.63 -8.21
C SER A 160 -7.50 -2.37 -6.70
N LYS A 161 -7.80 -1.12 -6.28
CA LYS A 161 -7.79 -0.73 -4.86
C LYS A 161 -9.05 -1.19 -4.12
N PHE A 162 -10.22 -1.24 -4.76
CA PHE A 162 -11.41 -1.92 -4.24
C PHE A 162 -11.17 -3.41 -4.04
N ALA A 163 -10.53 -4.07 -5.02
CA ALA A 163 -10.17 -5.49 -4.90
C ALA A 163 -9.26 -5.73 -3.69
N LEU A 164 -8.23 -4.90 -3.48
CA LEU A 164 -7.34 -5.02 -2.33
C LEU A 164 -8.07 -4.76 -1.00
N SER A 165 -8.98 -3.79 -0.97
CA SER A 165 -9.78 -3.49 0.22
C SER A 165 -10.70 -4.66 0.59
N GLY A 166 -11.45 -5.20 -0.38
CA GLY A 166 -12.33 -6.36 -0.15
C GLY A 166 -11.57 -7.63 0.23
N TRP A 167 -10.41 -7.88 -0.40
CA TRP A 167 -9.49 -8.96 0.00
C TRP A 167 -9.04 -8.82 1.45
N SER A 168 -8.66 -7.61 1.86
CA SER A 168 -8.18 -7.35 3.22
C SER A 168 -9.26 -7.58 4.26
N GLU A 169 -10.51 -7.19 3.98
CA GLU A 169 -11.66 -7.44 4.86
C GLU A 169 -11.92 -8.94 5.01
N ALA A 170 -12.03 -9.68 3.90
CA ALA A 170 -12.27 -11.11 3.94
C ALA A 170 -11.13 -11.86 4.67
N MET A 171 -9.87 -11.49 4.39
CA MET A 171 -8.72 -12.06 5.06
C MET A 171 -8.72 -11.77 6.57
N ALA A 172 -9.13 -10.58 7.00
CA ALA A 172 -9.25 -10.24 8.42
C ALA A 172 -10.31 -11.08 9.13
N ILE A 173 -11.44 -11.36 8.45
CA ILE A 173 -12.49 -12.25 8.96
C ILE A 173 -11.96 -13.68 9.10
N ASP A 174 -11.31 -14.22 8.06
CA ASP A 174 -10.76 -15.58 8.06
C ASP A 174 -9.64 -15.81 9.10
N LEU A 175 -8.96 -14.72 9.48
CA LEU A 175 -7.87 -14.74 10.45
C LEU A 175 -8.27 -14.24 11.85
N HIS A 176 -9.57 -14.01 12.12
CA HIS A 176 -10.04 -13.39 13.38
C HIS A 176 -9.51 -14.11 14.63
N ASP A 177 -9.54 -15.43 14.64
CA ASP A 177 -9.04 -16.26 15.74
C ASP A 177 -7.60 -16.77 15.53
N SER A 178 -6.87 -16.14 14.62
CA SER A 178 -5.49 -16.46 14.25
C SER A 178 -4.51 -15.48 14.93
N PRO A 179 -3.25 -15.90 15.18
CA PRO A 179 -2.21 -14.98 15.63
C PRO A 179 -1.70 -14.03 14.52
N ILE A 180 -2.32 -14.06 13.34
CA ILE A 180 -1.97 -13.21 12.21
C ILE A 180 -3.04 -12.13 12.05
N GLU A 181 -2.59 -10.89 11.99
CA GLU A 181 -3.47 -9.74 11.89
C GLU A 181 -3.38 -9.07 10.51
N VAL A 182 -4.46 -8.40 10.12
CA VAL A 182 -4.55 -7.64 8.86
C VAL A 182 -4.86 -6.20 9.19
N ARG A 183 -4.16 -5.28 8.52
CA ARG A 183 -4.42 -3.84 8.60
C ARG A 183 -4.60 -3.28 7.21
N LEU A 184 -5.52 -2.34 7.08
CA LEU A 184 -5.86 -1.67 5.84
C LEU A 184 -5.64 -0.17 5.99
N ILE A 185 -4.81 0.41 5.13
CA ILE A 185 -4.57 1.85 5.09
C ILE A 185 -5.20 2.41 3.83
N GLN A 186 -5.97 3.47 3.98
CA GLN A 186 -6.68 4.19 2.91
C GLN A 186 -6.10 5.62 2.78
N PRO A 187 -4.95 5.80 2.10
CA PRO A 187 -4.42 7.13 1.85
C PRO A 187 -5.36 7.97 0.98
N GLY A 188 -5.52 9.23 1.34
CA GLY A 188 -6.09 10.25 0.48
C GLY A 188 -5.05 10.82 -0.50
N PRO A 189 -5.17 12.09 -0.90
CA PRO A 189 -4.18 12.76 -1.75
C PRO A 189 -2.86 12.97 -0.99
N ILE A 190 -1.83 12.21 -1.37
CA ILE A 190 -0.49 12.28 -0.78
C ILE A 190 0.50 12.75 -1.84
N ASP A 191 1.38 13.68 -1.50
CA ASP A 191 2.40 14.22 -2.41
C ASP A 191 3.52 13.20 -2.69
N THR A 192 3.41 12.54 -3.82
CA THR A 192 4.33 11.47 -4.24
C THR A 192 4.50 11.46 -5.76
N ASP A 193 5.52 10.74 -6.25
CA ASP A 193 5.77 10.53 -7.70
C ASP A 193 4.57 9.89 -8.44
N ILE A 194 3.53 9.42 -7.75
CA ILE A 194 2.39 8.73 -8.38
C ILE A 194 1.59 9.67 -9.29
N TRP A 195 1.56 10.96 -8.97
CA TRP A 195 0.79 11.98 -9.68
C TRP A 195 1.44 12.44 -11.01
N SER A 196 2.71 12.14 -11.22
CA SER A 196 3.50 12.64 -12.37
C SER A 196 4.17 11.53 -13.15
N ARG A 197 3.55 10.33 -13.22
CA ARG A 197 4.15 9.22 -13.96
C ARG A 197 4.08 9.43 -15.47
N PRO A 198 5.21 9.20 -16.17
CA PRO A 198 5.22 9.24 -17.64
C PRO A 198 4.20 8.26 -18.24
N GLY A 199 3.47 8.72 -19.26
CA GLY A 199 2.48 7.92 -19.97
C GLY A 199 1.08 7.90 -19.34
N GLU A 200 0.87 8.54 -18.20
CA GLU A 200 -0.46 8.75 -17.60
C GLU A 200 -1.01 10.13 -17.98
N GLU A 201 -2.35 10.25 -18.04
CA GLU A 201 -3.02 11.53 -18.15
C GLU A 201 -2.89 12.31 -16.84
N ARG A 202 -3.20 13.61 -16.89
CA ARG A 202 -3.24 14.42 -15.67
C ARG A 202 -4.42 13.98 -14.80
N ALA A 203 -4.17 13.76 -13.51
CA ALA A 203 -5.25 13.51 -12.55
C ALA A 203 -6.22 14.70 -12.50
N VAL A 204 -7.51 14.40 -12.33
CA VAL A 204 -8.55 15.43 -12.21
C VAL A 204 -8.40 16.20 -10.90
N TYR A 205 -7.94 15.53 -9.84
CA TYR A 205 -7.71 16.18 -8.56
C TYR A 205 -6.49 17.12 -8.60
N ASP A 206 -6.69 18.40 -8.28
CA ASP A 206 -5.66 19.44 -8.21
C ASP A 206 -5.59 20.14 -6.84
N GLY A 207 -6.32 19.62 -5.85
CA GLY A 207 -6.34 20.13 -4.49
C GLY A 207 -5.04 19.87 -3.69
N PRO A 208 -5.04 20.27 -2.41
CA PRO A 208 -3.88 20.08 -1.52
C PRO A 208 -3.58 18.60 -1.29
N LYS A 209 -2.29 18.29 -1.13
CA LYS A 209 -1.79 16.94 -0.85
C LYS A 209 -1.02 16.94 0.45
N GLU A 210 -1.23 15.90 1.26
CA GLU A 210 -0.47 15.69 2.48
C GLU A 210 0.90 15.08 2.20
N PRO A 211 1.90 15.34 3.04
CA PRO A 211 3.21 14.72 2.89
C PRO A 211 3.16 13.20 3.18
N PRO A 212 4.04 12.39 2.55
CA PRO A 212 4.09 10.94 2.76
C PRO A 212 4.27 10.50 4.22
N GLU A 213 4.85 11.35 5.04
CA GLU A 213 5.10 11.14 6.46
C GLU A 213 3.81 10.93 7.26
N VAL A 214 2.70 11.55 6.85
CA VAL A 214 1.38 11.35 7.47
C VAL A 214 0.96 9.88 7.37
N VAL A 215 1.18 9.26 6.20
CA VAL A 215 0.87 7.85 6.02
C VAL A 215 1.91 6.95 6.70
N ALA A 216 3.18 7.37 6.74
CA ALA A 216 4.22 6.62 7.45
C ALA A 216 3.92 6.50 8.96
N GLU A 217 3.48 7.57 9.62
CA GLU A 217 3.02 7.51 11.02
C GLU A 217 1.79 6.62 11.16
N GLY A 218 0.88 6.64 10.18
CA GLY A 218 -0.25 5.72 10.15
C GLY A 218 0.14 4.26 9.98
N VAL A 219 1.20 3.95 9.23
CA VAL A 219 1.75 2.58 9.14
C VAL A 219 2.27 2.12 10.49
N VAL A 220 3.00 2.98 11.23
CA VAL A 220 3.46 2.67 12.60
C VAL A 220 2.26 2.42 13.51
N ALA A 221 1.27 3.32 13.52
CA ALA A 221 0.06 3.18 14.33
C ALA A 221 -0.73 1.90 14.00
N ALA A 222 -0.76 1.49 12.73
CA ALA A 222 -1.40 0.26 12.30
C ALA A 222 -0.65 -1.00 12.75
N ILE A 223 0.68 -0.95 12.83
CA ILE A 223 1.51 -2.06 13.33
C ILE A 223 1.36 -2.21 14.86
N GLU A 224 1.38 -1.11 15.60
CA GLU A 224 1.35 -1.12 17.07
C GLU A 224 -0.07 -1.22 17.64
N GLY A 225 -1.10 -0.84 16.86
CA GLY A 225 -2.50 -0.81 17.28
C GLY A 225 -3.28 -2.07 16.86
N ASP A 226 -4.59 -2.04 17.17
CA ASP A 226 -5.55 -3.11 16.89
C ASP A 226 -6.60 -2.76 15.82
N ARG A 227 -6.65 -1.49 15.41
CA ARG A 227 -7.63 -1.01 14.44
C ARG A 227 -7.37 -1.58 13.05
N PHE A 228 -8.39 -2.14 12.42
CA PHE A 228 -8.29 -2.74 11.09
C PHE A 228 -8.05 -1.69 9.99
N GLU A 229 -8.82 -0.60 9.96
CA GLU A 229 -8.81 0.35 8.84
C GLU A 229 -8.44 1.78 9.29
N HIS A 230 -7.54 2.41 8.54
CA HIS A 230 -7.00 3.75 8.80
C HIS A 230 -7.18 4.64 7.57
N TYR A 231 -7.83 5.78 7.72
CA TYR A 231 -7.93 6.84 6.71
C TYR A 231 -6.90 7.93 6.99
N LEU A 232 -6.07 8.27 6.02
CA LEU A 232 -4.92 9.18 6.21
C LEU A 232 -4.75 10.15 5.02
N PRO A 233 -5.10 11.45 5.19
CA PRO A 233 -5.76 12.05 6.37
C PRO A 233 -7.15 11.43 6.61
N ASP A 234 -7.80 11.79 7.73
CA ASP A 234 -9.14 11.26 8.03
C ASP A 234 -10.18 11.85 7.07
N LEU A 235 -10.44 11.11 6.00
CA LEU A 235 -11.43 11.40 4.97
C LEU A 235 -12.61 10.41 5.00
N LYS A 236 -12.78 9.70 6.12
CA LYS A 236 -13.84 8.69 6.26
C LYS A 236 -15.24 9.27 5.99
N ALA A 237 -15.48 10.52 6.36
CA ALA A 237 -16.76 11.18 6.14
C ALA A 237 -17.21 11.18 4.66
N PHE A 238 -16.29 11.25 3.69
CA PHE A 238 -16.62 11.13 2.26
C PHE A 238 -17.08 9.72 1.88
N VAL A 239 -16.48 8.71 2.49
CA VAL A 239 -16.88 7.31 2.28
C VAL A 239 -18.25 7.07 2.88
N ASP A 240 -18.51 7.57 4.10
CA ASP A 240 -19.81 7.45 4.77
C ASP A 240 -20.91 8.17 3.98
N ALA A 241 -20.64 9.36 3.45
CA ALA A 241 -21.56 10.10 2.60
C ALA A 241 -21.92 9.35 1.31
N LYS A 242 -20.92 8.77 0.62
CA LYS A 242 -21.16 7.91 -0.55
C LYS A 242 -22.00 6.69 -0.20
N GLN A 243 -21.75 6.04 0.96
CA GLN A 243 -22.51 4.86 1.38
C GLN A 243 -23.97 5.22 1.72
N ALA A 244 -24.20 6.42 2.25
CA ALA A 244 -25.54 6.91 2.57
C ALA A 244 -26.36 7.21 1.30
N ASP A 245 -25.74 7.80 0.27
CA ASP A 245 -26.39 8.15 -0.99
C ASP A 245 -25.38 8.17 -2.15
N ILE A 246 -25.32 7.05 -2.87
CA ILE A 246 -24.38 6.89 -3.99
C ILE A 246 -24.78 7.77 -5.20
N ASP A 247 -26.05 7.98 -5.45
CA ASP A 247 -26.52 8.75 -6.59
C ASP A 247 -26.15 10.23 -6.43
N SER A 248 -26.36 10.79 -5.24
CA SER A 248 -25.90 12.15 -4.90
C SER A 248 -24.38 12.28 -4.96
N TYR A 249 -23.63 11.28 -4.52
CA TYR A 249 -22.18 11.27 -4.62
C TYR A 249 -21.73 11.31 -6.08
N LEU A 250 -22.25 10.43 -6.94
CA LEU A 250 -21.88 10.36 -8.36
C LEU A 250 -22.22 11.66 -9.09
N ALA A 251 -23.42 12.24 -8.86
CA ALA A 251 -23.84 13.50 -9.45
C ALA A 251 -22.92 14.65 -9.02
N GLY A 252 -22.56 14.73 -7.74
CA GLY A 252 -21.68 15.74 -7.19
C GLY A 252 -20.27 15.70 -7.80
N VAL A 253 -19.66 14.49 -7.88
CA VAL A 253 -18.33 14.32 -8.50
C VAL A 253 -18.38 14.65 -10.00
N ALA A 254 -19.41 14.21 -10.73
CA ALA A 254 -19.55 14.52 -12.15
C ALA A 254 -19.71 16.03 -12.42
N ALA A 255 -20.42 16.75 -11.55
CA ALA A 255 -20.57 18.21 -11.67
C ALA A 255 -19.22 18.94 -11.47
N MET A 256 -18.38 18.49 -10.53
CA MET A 256 -17.05 19.08 -10.31
C MET A 256 -16.13 18.96 -11.54
N ILE A 257 -16.21 17.85 -12.27
CA ILE A 257 -15.41 17.64 -13.49
C ILE A 257 -15.83 18.60 -14.60
N ASN A 258 -17.14 18.79 -14.77
CA ASN A 258 -17.70 19.62 -15.83
C ASN A 258 -17.51 21.13 -15.60
N THR A 259 -17.24 21.57 -14.37
CA THR A 259 -17.01 23.00 -14.04
C THR A 259 -15.54 23.39 -14.09
N GLY A 260 -14.60 22.43 -14.19
CA GLY A 260 -13.14 22.65 -14.27
C GLY A 260 -12.57 22.66 -15.68
N SER A 261 -13.41 22.64 -16.72
CA SER A 261 -13.04 22.73 -18.14
C SER A 261 -13.19 24.11 -18.71
#